data_cd2cb2489a3ad742456eee74f7dd89ad
#
_entry.id   cd2cb2489a3ad742456eee74f7dd89ad
#
_cell.length_a   1.000
_cell.length_b   1.000
_cell.length_c   1.000
_cell.angle_alpha   90.00
_cell.angle_beta   90.00
_cell.angle_gamma   90.00
#
_symmetry.space_group_name_H-M   'P 1'
#
loop_
_entity.id
_entity.type
_entity.pdbx_description
1 polymer ?
#
loop_
_entity_poly.entity_id
_entity_poly.type
_entity_poly.pdbx_seq_one_letter_code
_entity_poly.pdbx_strand_id
1 'polypeptide(L)'
;MRIQNPESRIQNRAARGFTLIELLLVLVILGILAAIVVPKFSGRTEDAKKAAAKTQIAGFSTALDAFEVDTGAYPKGSEGLMDLVQAPSDAQGWKGPYMKEIPLDPWGKPYGYVCPGRNNPSSYDLYSYGPDGREGTEDDITNWAKAR
;
A
#
# COMPACT_ATOMS: atom_id res chain seq x y z
N MET A 1 -44.81 -46.27 58.00
CA MET A 1 -43.65 -46.04 57.18
C MET A 1 -43.85 -44.79 56.37
N ARG A 2 -43.26 -43.66 56.79
CA ARG A 2 -43.52 -42.31 56.22
C ARG A 2 -42.34 -41.96 55.34
N ILE A 3 -42.55 -41.90 54.01
CA ILE A 3 -41.53 -41.54 53.05
C ILE A 3 -41.50 -40.00 52.99
N GLN A 4 -40.41 -39.41 53.46
CA GLN A 4 -40.14 -37.97 53.30
C GLN A 4 -39.55 -37.75 51.94
N ASN A 5 -40.22 -36.91 51.17
CA ASN A 5 -39.78 -36.45 49.88
C ASN A 5 -38.86 -35.22 50.07
N PRO A 6 -37.58 -35.23 49.65
CA PRO A 6 -36.74 -34.02 49.71
C PRO A 6 -37.09 -33.09 48.56
N GLU A 7 -37.84 -32.03 48.87
CA GLU A 7 -38.05 -30.95 47.94
C GLU A 7 -36.67 -30.30 47.57
N SER A 8 -36.27 -30.47 46.30
CA SER A 8 -35.13 -29.82 45.73
C SER A 8 -35.41 -28.32 45.64
N ARG A 9 -34.80 -27.53 46.55
CA ARG A 9 -34.72 -26.07 46.42
C ARG A 9 -34.00 -25.70 45.17
N ILE A 10 -34.72 -25.39 44.10
CA ILE A 10 -34.22 -24.69 42.92
C ILE A 10 -33.90 -23.27 43.39
N GLN A 11 -32.61 -22.98 43.62
CA GLN A 11 -32.13 -21.64 43.83
C GLN A 11 -32.23 -20.90 42.49
N ASN A 12 -33.29 -20.07 42.34
CA ASN A 12 -33.39 -19.10 41.27
C ASN A 12 -32.27 -18.08 41.45
N ARG A 13 -31.14 -18.30 40.77
CA ARG A 13 -30.12 -17.26 40.53
C ARG A 13 -30.81 -16.21 39.66
N ALA A 14 -31.23 -15.11 40.27
CA ALA A 14 -31.71 -13.95 39.55
C ALA A 14 -30.60 -13.52 38.56
N ALA A 15 -30.86 -13.70 37.29
CA ALA A 15 -30.00 -13.17 36.24
C ALA A 15 -29.97 -11.64 36.38
N ARG A 16 -28.85 -11.09 36.80
CA ARG A 16 -28.65 -9.64 36.85
C ARG A 16 -28.62 -9.14 35.39
N GLY A 17 -29.71 -8.51 34.97
CA GLY A 17 -29.73 -7.82 33.68
C GLY A 17 -28.87 -6.59 33.71
N PHE A 18 -28.20 -6.30 32.57
CA PHE A 18 -27.44 -5.07 32.39
C PHE A 18 -28.38 -3.86 32.44
N THR A 19 -27.96 -2.80 33.11
CA THR A 19 -28.65 -1.53 33.11
C THR A 19 -28.35 -0.74 31.84
N LEU A 20 -29.31 0.09 31.41
CA LEU A 20 -29.13 0.94 30.22
C LEU A 20 -27.95 1.90 30.40
N ILE A 21 -27.76 2.42 31.62
CA ILE A 21 -26.62 3.33 31.94
C ILE A 21 -25.27 2.62 31.87
N GLU A 22 -25.21 1.33 32.23
CA GLU A 22 -23.98 0.54 32.16
C GLU A 22 -23.55 0.31 30.71
N LEU A 23 -24.47 0.04 29.80
CA LEU A 23 -24.23 -0.03 28.37
C LEU A 23 -23.82 1.33 27.80
N LEU A 24 -24.47 2.41 28.23
CA LEU A 24 -24.14 3.76 27.78
C LEU A 24 -22.73 4.18 28.22
N LEU A 25 -22.33 3.85 29.43
CA LEU A 25 -20.99 4.11 29.96
C LEU A 25 -19.92 3.36 29.16
N VAL A 26 -20.16 2.10 28.83
CA VAL A 26 -19.22 1.31 27.99
C VAL A 26 -19.09 1.93 26.60
N LEU A 27 -20.16 2.37 25.97
CA LEU A 27 -20.11 3.01 24.66
C LEU A 27 -19.32 4.32 24.69
N VAL A 28 -19.46 5.14 25.75
CA VAL A 28 -18.70 6.37 25.94
C VAL A 28 -17.20 6.07 26.09
N ILE A 29 -16.84 5.09 26.93
CA ILE A 29 -15.43 4.70 27.13
C ILE A 29 -14.84 4.18 25.81
N LEU A 30 -15.55 3.30 25.09
CA LEU A 30 -15.09 2.79 23.80
C LEU A 30 -14.94 3.91 22.76
N GLY A 31 -15.85 4.88 22.75
CA GLY A 31 -15.75 6.06 21.88
C GLY A 31 -14.51 6.90 22.15
N ILE A 32 -14.18 7.16 23.42
CA ILE A 32 -12.96 7.90 23.81
C ILE A 32 -11.70 7.12 23.41
N LEU A 33 -11.66 5.81 23.67
CA LEU A 33 -10.52 4.97 23.29
C LEU A 33 -10.34 4.91 21.77
N ALA A 34 -11.43 4.75 21.01
CA ALA A 34 -11.41 4.76 19.56
C ALA A 34 -10.85 6.08 19.00
N ALA A 35 -11.26 7.22 19.55
CA ALA A 35 -10.79 8.54 19.11
C ALA A 35 -9.27 8.75 19.29
N ILE A 36 -8.65 8.08 20.27
CA ILE A 36 -7.21 8.16 20.50
C ILE A 36 -6.42 7.17 19.60
N VAL A 37 -7.00 5.99 19.36
CA VAL A 37 -6.32 4.89 18.68
C VAL A 37 -6.32 5.06 17.16
N VAL A 38 -7.46 5.43 16.56
CA VAL A 38 -7.63 5.53 15.11
C VAL A 38 -6.57 6.43 14.43
N PRO A 39 -6.29 7.66 14.88
CA PRO A 39 -5.31 8.53 14.21
C PRO A 39 -3.87 8.00 14.25
N LYS A 40 -3.51 7.18 15.23
CA LYS A 40 -2.15 6.60 15.32
C LYS A 40 -1.88 5.53 14.27
N PHE A 41 -2.90 4.82 13.81
CA PHE A 41 -2.74 3.79 12.78
C PHE A 41 -2.65 4.38 11.38
N SER A 42 -3.34 5.48 11.09
CA SER A 42 -3.33 6.12 9.77
C SER A 42 -1.93 6.55 9.33
N GLY A 43 -1.15 7.17 10.20
CA GLY A 43 0.22 7.60 9.89
C GLY A 43 1.16 6.44 9.58
N ARG A 44 1.11 5.35 10.35
CA ARG A 44 1.95 4.16 10.12
C ARG A 44 1.63 3.45 8.82
N THR A 45 0.36 3.46 8.41
CA THR A 45 -0.07 2.88 7.13
C THR A 45 0.49 3.67 5.95
N GLU A 46 0.50 4.99 6.02
CA GLU A 46 1.07 5.84 4.97
C GLU A 46 2.60 5.70 4.87
N ASP A 47 3.31 5.62 6.00
CA ASP A 47 4.76 5.38 6.00
C ASP A 47 5.10 4.01 5.38
N ALA A 48 4.32 2.97 5.69
CA ALA A 48 4.46 1.66 5.09
C ALA A 48 4.21 1.68 3.57
N LYS A 49 3.20 2.40 3.09
CA LYS A 49 2.93 2.58 1.67
C LYS A 49 4.07 3.32 0.96
N LYS A 50 4.59 4.40 1.55
CA LYS A 50 5.75 5.12 1.02
C LYS A 50 6.99 4.22 0.92
N ALA A 51 7.24 3.40 1.92
CA ALA A 51 8.34 2.43 1.90
C ALA A 51 8.13 1.37 0.81
N ALA A 52 6.90 0.86 0.64
CA ALA A 52 6.55 -0.07 -0.43
C ALA A 52 6.77 0.54 -1.82
N ALA A 53 6.31 1.78 -2.05
CA ALA A 53 6.52 2.49 -3.31
C ALA A 53 8.00 2.65 -3.64
N LYS A 54 8.85 3.02 -2.67
CA LYS A 54 10.31 3.10 -2.84
C LYS A 54 10.91 1.76 -3.23
N THR A 55 10.48 0.68 -2.60
CA THR A 55 10.95 -0.67 -2.93
C THR A 55 10.52 -1.09 -4.33
N GLN A 56 9.30 -0.78 -4.74
CA GLN A 56 8.83 -1.04 -6.10
C GLN A 56 9.62 -0.25 -7.14
N ILE A 57 9.88 1.04 -6.90
CA ILE A 57 10.71 1.88 -7.78
C ILE A 57 12.12 1.29 -7.92
N ALA A 58 12.72 0.80 -6.82
CA ALA A 58 14.03 0.13 -6.89
C ALA A 58 13.95 -1.18 -7.70
N GLY A 59 12.86 -1.93 -7.59
CA GLY A 59 12.61 -3.12 -8.41
C GLY A 59 12.49 -2.80 -9.90
N PHE A 60 11.76 -1.74 -10.26
CA PHE A 60 11.70 -1.24 -11.62
C PHE A 60 13.07 -0.81 -12.15
N SER A 61 13.85 -0.11 -11.33
CA SER A 61 15.20 0.33 -11.72
C SER A 61 16.07 -0.86 -12.09
N THR A 62 16.04 -1.94 -11.28
CA THR A 62 16.78 -3.17 -11.60
C THR A 62 16.34 -3.79 -12.93
N ALA A 63 15.05 -3.83 -13.20
CA ALA A 63 14.50 -4.37 -14.45
C ALA A 63 14.83 -3.48 -15.66
N LEU A 64 14.79 -2.16 -15.50
CA LEU A 64 15.17 -1.18 -16.53
C LEU A 64 16.66 -1.26 -16.86
N ASP A 65 17.52 -1.40 -15.85
CA ASP A 65 18.96 -1.58 -16.05
C ASP A 65 19.27 -2.89 -16.81
N ALA A 66 18.56 -3.98 -16.48
CA ALA A 66 18.70 -5.23 -17.23
C ALA A 66 18.22 -5.10 -18.69
N PHE A 67 17.13 -4.37 -18.93
CA PHE A 67 16.67 -4.05 -20.27
C PHE A 67 17.70 -3.24 -21.06
N GLU A 68 18.27 -2.19 -20.44
CA GLU A 68 19.32 -1.37 -21.07
C GLU A 68 20.56 -2.20 -21.45
N VAL A 69 21.01 -3.08 -20.55
CA VAL A 69 22.15 -3.97 -20.81
C VAL A 69 21.92 -4.86 -22.03
N ASP A 70 20.70 -5.37 -22.21
CA ASP A 70 20.38 -6.27 -23.33
C ASP A 70 20.12 -5.52 -24.64
N THR A 71 19.46 -4.36 -24.60
CA THR A 71 19.00 -3.64 -25.78
C THR A 71 19.82 -2.40 -26.15
N GLY A 72 20.69 -1.95 -25.22
CA GLY A 72 21.56 -0.79 -25.42
C GLY A 72 20.94 0.55 -25.06
N ALA A 73 19.68 0.62 -24.62
CA ALA A 73 19.00 1.85 -24.20
C ALA A 73 17.81 1.55 -23.31
N TYR A 74 17.41 2.52 -22.48
CA TYR A 74 16.14 2.41 -21.73
C TYR A 74 14.90 2.45 -22.65
N PRO A 75 13.79 1.83 -22.25
CA PRO A 75 12.54 1.93 -22.99
C PRO A 75 12.11 3.39 -23.16
N LYS A 76 11.65 3.77 -24.35
CA LYS A 76 11.32 5.16 -24.66
C LYS A 76 9.84 5.47 -24.44
N GLY A 77 9.57 6.73 -24.16
CA GLY A 77 8.20 7.25 -24.03
C GLY A 77 7.57 7.01 -22.66
N SER A 78 6.29 7.29 -22.56
CA SER A 78 5.52 7.20 -21.31
C SER A 78 5.01 5.77 -21.01
N GLU A 79 4.96 4.92 -22.02
CA GLU A 79 4.48 3.53 -21.89
C GLU A 79 5.63 2.52 -21.81
N GLY A 80 6.88 3.00 -21.73
CA GLY A 80 8.07 2.16 -21.75
C GLY A 80 8.16 1.10 -20.64
N LEU A 81 7.40 1.23 -19.54
CA LEU A 81 7.34 0.18 -18.53
C LEU A 81 6.72 -1.13 -19.07
N MET A 82 5.85 -1.06 -20.07
CA MET A 82 5.27 -2.25 -20.68
C MET A 82 6.31 -3.08 -21.45
N ASP A 83 7.38 -2.45 -21.92
CA ASP A 83 8.49 -3.11 -22.60
C ASP A 83 9.28 -4.06 -21.67
N LEU A 84 9.12 -3.90 -20.35
CA LEU A 84 9.68 -4.83 -19.36
C LEU A 84 8.93 -6.18 -19.30
N VAL A 85 7.68 -6.18 -19.74
CA VAL A 85 6.80 -7.36 -19.70
C VAL A 85 6.66 -7.98 -21.09
N GLN A 86 6.59 -7.14 -22.13
CA GLN A 86 6.39 -7.55 -23.53
C GLN A 86 7.48 -6.96 -24.40
N ALA A 87 8.00 -7.79 -25.33
CA ALA A 87 9.01 -7.34 -26.27
C ALA A 87 8.45 -6.23 -27.17
N PRO A 88 9.06 -5.03 -27.18
CA PRO A 88 8.72 -4.03 -28.17
C PRO A 88 9.17 -4.46 -29.57
N SER A 89 8.46 -3.99 -30.59
CA SER A 89 8.69 -4.41 -31.97
C SER A 89 10.05 -4.01 -32.55
N ASP A 90 10.71 -3.02 -31.95
CA ASP A 90 11.98 -2.41 -32.41
C ASP A 90 13.19 -2.73 -31.50
N ALA A 91 12.98 -3.42 -30.37
CA ALA A 91 14.08 -3.77 -29.46
C ALA A 91 14.84 -5.01 -29.92
N GLN A 92 15.92 -4.80 -30.63
CA GLN A 92 16.89 -5.86 -30.89
C GLN A 92 17.63 -6.22 -29.61
N GLY A 93 17.76 -7.53 -29.32
CA GLY A 93 18.47 -8.01 -28.14
C GLY A 93 17.61 -8.18 -26.88
N TRP A 94 16.31 -7.91 -26.94
CA TRP A 94 15.40 -8.15 -25.82
C TRP A 94 15.40 -9.62 -25.38
N LYS A 95 15.66 -9.86 -24.09
CA LYS A 95 15.72 -11.21 -23.49
C LYS A 95 14.72 -11.42 -22.37
N GLY A 96 13.81 -10.46 -22.19
CA GLY A 96 12.82 -10.52 -21.12
C GLY A 96 11.85 -11.72 -21.18
N PRO A 97 10.80 -11.74 -20.39
CA PRO A 97 10.31 -10.59 -19.60
C PRO A 97 11.21 -10.27 -18.38
N TYR A 98 11.45 -8.99 -18.15
CA TYR A 98 12.22 -8.50 -17.00
C TYR A 98 11.36 -8.33 -15.74
N MET A 99 10.05 -8.19 -15.95
CA MET A 99 9.03 -8.21 -14.93
C MET A 99 7.86 -9.09 -15.35
N LYS A 100 7.18 -9.71 -14.41
CA LYS A 100 5.98 -10.53 -14.71
C LYS A 100 4.78 -9.68 -15.10
N GLU A 101 4.64 -8.55 -14.42
CA GLU A 101 3.56 -7.57 -14.60
C GLU A 101 4.03 -6.21 -14.11
N ILE A 102 3.35 -5.16 -14.53
CA ILE A 102 3.57 -3.80 -14.02
C ILE A 102 2.58 -3.58 -12.87
N PRO A 103 3.05 -3.57 -11.60
CA PRO A 103 2.18 -3.37 -10.46
C PRO A 103 1.67 -1.92 -10.41
N LEU A 104 0.52 -1.74 -9.80
CA LEU A 104 0.08 -0.42 -9.35
C LEU A 104 0.86 -0.01 -8.10
N ASP A 105 0.92 1.29 -7.86
CA ASP A 105 1.50 1.82 -6.64
C ASP A 105 0.62 1.47 -5.40
N PRO A 106 1.10 1.66 -4.17
CA PRO A 106 0.34 1.34 -2.95
C PRO A 106 -0.96 2.14 -2.76
N TRP A 107 -1.20 3.16 -3.55
CA TRP A 107 -2.45 3.93 -3.60
C TRP A 107 -3.37 3.53 -4.76
N GLY A 108 -2.96 2.51 -5.55
CA GLY A 108 -3.76 1.94 -6.64
C GLY A 108 -3.65 2.70 -7.96
N LYS A 109 -2.59 3.51 -8.15
CA LYS A 109 -2.33 4.25 -9.39
C LYS A 109 -1.18 3.65 -10.19
N PRO A 110 -1.14 3.81 -11.51
CA PRO A 110 0.01 3.44 -12.31
C PRO A 110 1.20 4.33 -11.96
N TYR A 111 2.42 3.80 -12.06
CA TYR A 111 3.65 4.58 -11.98
C TYR A 111 3.80 5.49 -13.19
N GLY A 112 4.27 6.71 -12.96
CA GLY A 112 4.70 7.61 -14.02
C GLY A 112 6.09 7.22 -14.50
N TYR A 113 6.28 7.15 -15.83
CA TYR A 113 7.55 6.86 -16.48
C TYR A 113 7.75 7.76 -17.69
N VAL A 114 8.92 8.33 -17.82
CA VAL A 114 9.31 9.15 -18.97
C VAL A 114 10.78 8.91 -19.29
N CYS A 115 11.09 8.56 -20.52
CA CYS A 115 12.46 8.43 -21.02
C CYS A 115 12.61 9.13 -22.40
N PRO A 116 13.56 10.05 -22.55
CA PRO A 116 14.50 10.58 -21.55
C PRO A 116 13.78 11.33 -20.40
N GLY A 117 14.36 11.25 -19.18
CA GLY A 117 13.80 11.94 -18.02
C GLY A 117 13.95 13.46 -18.09
N ARG A 118 13.03 14.20 -17.48
CA ARG A 118 13.17 15.64 -17.29
C ARG A 118 14.13 15.98 -16.16
N ASN A 119 14.10 15.15 -15.09
CA ASN A 119 14.98 15.28 -13.93
C ASN A 119 16.28 14.47 -14.11
N ASN A 120 16.23 13.38 -14.88
CA ASN A 120 17.37 12.54 -15.25
C ASN A 120 17.55 12.52 -16.79
N PRO A 121 18.10 13.56 -17.43
CA PRO A 121 18.15 13.67 -18.88
C PRO A 121 18.93 12.57 -19.60
N SER A 122 19.90 11.94 -18.93
CA SER A 122 20.69 10.82 -19.46
C SER A 122 20.09 9.46 -19.16
N SER A 123 18.94 9.41 -18.51
CA SER A 123 18.28 8.20 -18.05
C SER A 123 16.74 8.39 -18.14
N TYR A 124 16.02 7.96 -17.14
CA TYR A 124 14.55 8.05 -17.07
C TYR A 124 14.08 8.68 -15.77
N ASP A 125 12.89 9.24 -15.78
CA ASP A 125 12.14 9.61 -14.59
C ASP A 125 11.10 8.53 -14.29
N LEU A 126 11.09 8.03 -13.07
CA LEU A 126 10.14 7.04 -12.58
C LEU A 126 9.60 7.47 -11.21
N TYR A 127 8.28 7.51 -11.05
CA TYR A 127 7.68 8.03 -9.85
C TYR A 127 6.28 7.46 -9.57
N SER A 128 5.89 7.46 -8.30
CA SER A 128 4.52 7.31 -7.84
C SER A 128 3.99 8.69 -7.46
N TYR A 129 2.73 8.93 -7.76
CA TYR A 129 2.01 10.17 -7.42
C TYR A 129 1.73 10.33 -5.92
N GLY A 130 2.12 9.36 -5.08
CA GLY A 130 1.89 9.42 -3.65
C GLY A 130 0.41 9.39 -3.22
N PRO A 131 0.13 9.75 -1.96
CA PRO A 131 -1.22 9.68 -1.40
C PRO A 131 -2.21 10.67 -2.02
N ASP A 132 -1.78 11.84 -2.49
CA ASP A 132 -2.67 12.83 -3.11
C ASP A 132 -2.98 12.51 -4.57
N GLY A 133 -2.16 11.66 -5.19
CA GLY A 133 -2.32 11.20 -6.56
C GLY A 133 -2.16 12.26 -7.63
N ARG A 134 -1.37 13.31 -7.37
CA ARG A 134 -1.06 14.40 -8.28
C ARG A 134 0.43 14.44 -8.60
N GLU A 135 0.77 14.69 -9.85
CA GLU A 135 2.15 14.82 -10.29
C GLU A 135 2.75 16.16 -9.80
N GLY A 136 4.01 16.12 -9.37
CA GLY A 136 4.78 17.32 -9.04
C GLY A 136 4.57 17.84 -7.62
N THR A 137 4.05 17.02 -6.72
CA THR A 137 3.85 17.39 -5.31
C THR A 137 4.97 16.91 -4.41
N GLU A 138 4.99 17.36 -3.15
CA GLU A 138 6.05 16.98 -2.20
C GLU A 138 5.98 15.52 -1.77
N ASP A 139 4.83 14.92 -1.88
CA ASP A 139 4.56 13.54 -1.48
C ASP A 139 4.79 12.51 -2.60
N ASP A 140 5.14 12.93 -3.82
CA ASP A 140 5.61 12.03 -4.88
C ASP A 140 6.82 11.21 -4.41
N ILE A 141 6.84 9.93 -4.75
CA ILE A 141 7.98 9.05 -4.52
C ILE A 141 8.72 8.90 -5.86
N THR A 142 9.94 9.39 -5.94
CA THR A 142 10.68 9.54 -7.20
C THR A 142 12.01 8.79 -7.18
N ASN A 143 12.54 8.45 -8.38
CA ASN A 143 13.88 7.89 -8.55
C ASN A 143 14.98 8.96 -8.61
N TRP A 144 14.63 10.24 -8.51
CA TRP A 144 15.61 11.34 -8.46
C TRP A 144 15.58 12.06 -7.11
N ALA A 145 16.68 12.76 -6.82
CA ALA A 145 16.75 13.62 -5.63
C ALA A 145 15.91 14.88 -5.84
N LYS A 146 14.94 15.12 -4.97
CA LYS A 146 14.20 16.38 -4.98
C LYS A 146 15.12 17.53 -4.62
N ALA A 147 15.05 18.63 -5.38
CA ALA A 147 15.73 19.87 -4.99
C ALA A 147 15.18 20.32 -3.63
N ARG A 148 16.10 20.60 -2.69
CA ARG A 148 15.76 21.15 -1.37
C ARG A 148 15.52 22.64 -1.45
#